data_dd357bcc8721a4492fc7c2659bb3f31d
#
_entry.id   dd357bcc8721a4492fc7c2659bb3f31d
#
_cell.length_a   1.000
_cell.length_b   1.000
_cell.length_c   1.000
_cell.angle_alpha   90.00
_cell.angle_beta   90.00
_cell.angle_gamma   90.00
#
_symmetry.space_group_name_H-M   'P 1'
#
loop_
_entity.id
_entity.type
_entity.pdbx_description
1 polymer ?
#
loop_
_entity_poly.entity_id
_entity_poly.type
_entity_poly.pdbx_seq_one_letter_code
_entity_poly.pdbx_strand_id
1 'polypeptide(L)'
;MRMFFRLVLLLLFVGLVLQAVPYGRQHENPKTVQEIKWNTPATRTLAASACLDCHSNLTRWPWYTNIAPISWLTTRDVEDGRATLNFSEWQRPQEADLQEVVDVIREKGMPPLQFRLIHADARLTDTERQQLEVGISDSWKSDPPGS
;
A
#
# COMPACT_ATOMS: atom_id res chain seq x y z
N MET A 1 21.24 -35.39 7.16
CA MET A 1 21.27 -35.10 5.72
C MET A 1 19.96 -35.51 5.00
N ARG A 2 19.48 -36.77 5.09
CA ARG A 2 18.24 -37.23 4.43
C ARG A 2 16.98 -36.48 4.89
N MET A 3 16.86 -36.17 6.19
CA MET A 3 15.70 -35.45 6.74
C MET A 3 15.65 -33.98 6.25
N PHE A 4 16.78 -33.31 6.21
CA PHE A 4 16.91 -31.95 5.66
C PHE A 4 16.49 -31.91 4.17
N PHE A 5 16.98 -32.86 3.38
CA PHE A 5 16.63 -32.95 1.96
C PHE A 5 15.13 -33.19 1.75
N ARG A 6 14.51 -34.07 2.55
CA ARG A 6 13.04 -34.29 2.49
C ARG A 6 12.26 -33.05 2.85
N LEU A 7 12.71 -32.29 3.86
CA LEU A 7 12.07 -31.02 4.24
C LEU A 7 12.15 -30.00 3.10
N VAL A 8 13.32 -29.87 2.47
CA VAL A 8 13.48 -28.96 1.31
C VAL A 8 12.57 -29.37 0.17
N LEU A 9 12.50 -30.65 -0.19
CA LEU A 9 11.60 -31.12 -1.24
C LEU A 9 10.13 -30.88 -0.90
N LEU A 10 9.72 -31.06 0.36
CA LEU A 10 8.37 -30.77 0.80
C LEU A 10 8.04 -29.28 0.65
N LEU A 11 8.95 -28.39 1.08
CA LEU A 11 8.76 -26.94 0.95
C LEU A 11 8.67 -26.52 -0.52
N LEU A 12 9.51 -27.07 -1.39
CA LEU A 12 9.43 -26.81 -2.83
C LEU A 12 8.12 -27.31 -3.42
N PHE A 13 7.67 -28.50 -3.04
CA PHE A 13 6.40 -29.05 -3.49
C PHE A 13 5.22 -28.18 -3.02
N VAL A 14 5.18 -27.80 -1.75
CA VAL A 14 4.15 -26.91 -1.20
C VAL A 14 4.18 -25.57 -1.94
N GLY A 15 5.37 -24.96 -2.15
CA GLY A 15 5.54 -23.74 -2.92
C GLY A 15 4.98 -23.85 -4.33
N LEU A 16 5.21 -25.00 -5.00
CA LEU A 16 4.68 -25.26 -6.34
C LEU A 16 3.15 -25.38 -6.35
N VAL A 17 2.59 -26.10 -5.37
CA VAL A 17 1.12 -26.27 -5.24
C VAL A 17 0.44 -24.93 -4.99
N LEU A 18 1.02 -24.04 -4.18
CA LEU A 18 0.48 -22.70 -3.95
C LEU A 18 0.39 -21.89 -5.25
N GLN A 19 1.29 -22.13 -6.22
CA GLN A 19 1.21 -21.45 -7.51
C GLN A 19 0.00 -21.88 -8.37
N ALA A 20 -0.68 -22.97 -8.06
CA ALA A 20 -1.88 -23.37 -8.78
C ALA A 20 -3.10 -22.50 -8.46
N VAL A 21 -3.06 -21.72 -7.36
CA VAL A 21 -4.10 -20.74 -7.00
C VAL A 21 -3.81 -19.42 -7.69
N PRO A 22 -4.62 -18.97 -8.67
CA PRO A 22 -4.31 -17.78 -9.48
C PRO A 22 -4.64 -16.45 -8.79
N TYR A 23 -5.16 -16.46 -7.55
CA TYR A 23 -5.53 -15.25 -6.83
C TYR A 23 -4.35 -14.30 -6.67
N GLY A 24 -4.61 -13.02 -6.85
CA GLY A 24 -3.64 -11.96 -6.65
C GLY A 24 -2.63 -11.76 -7.80
N ARG A 25 -2.83 -12.39 -8.96
CA ARG A 25 -1.98 -12.20 -10.15
C ARG A 25 -2.58 -11.24 -11.17
N GLN A 26 -3.85 -10.83 -10.99
CA GLN A 26 -4.49 -9.81 -11.81
C GLN A 26 -4.16 -8.46 -11.20
N HIS A 27 -3.15 -7.80 -11.74
CA HIS A 27 -2.64 -6.52 -11.26
C HIS A 27 -3.43 -5.37 -11.91
N GLU A 28 -4.66 -5.16 -11.47
CA GLU A 28 -5.51 -4.13 -12.03
C GLU A 28 -5.26 -2.78 -11.34
N ASN A 29 -5.04 -1.76 -12.17
CA ASN A 29 -5.05 -0.37 -11.77
C ASN A 29 -6.24 0.32 -12.45
N PRO A 30 -7.37 0.51 -11.75
CA PRO A 30 -8.48 1.27 -12.27
C PRO A 30 -8.05 2.68 -12.68
N LYS A 31 -8.81 3.33 -13.54
CA LYS A 31 -8.51 4.72 -13.90
C LYS A 31 -8.64 5.61 -12.68
N THR A 32 -7.72 6.55 -12.53
CA THR A 32 -7.88 7.65 -11.58
C THR A 32 -9.08 8.49 -12.01
N VAL A 33 -10.05 8.66 -11.13
CA VAL A 33 -11.24 9.49 -11.39
C VAL A 33 -10.97 10.93 -10.97
N GLN A 34 -10.52 11.09 -9.73
CA GLN A 34 -10.10 12.37 -9.17
C GLN A 34 -9.04 12.12 -8.11
N GLU A 35 -7.83 12.61 -8.32
CA GLU A 35 -6.80 12.59 -7.28
C GLU A 35 -7.01 13.77 -6.33
N ILE A 36 -6.75 13.57 -5.03
CA ILE A 36 -6.73 14.66 -4.04
C ILE A 36 -5.80 15.79 -4.51
N LYS A 37 -6.19 17.02 -4.27
CA LYS A 37 -5.32 18.17 -4.51
C LYS A 37 -4.26 18.28 -3.42
N TRP A 38 -3.06 17.79 -3.73
CA TRP A 38 -1.94 17.85 -2.79
C TRP A 38 -1.53 19.30 -2.51
N ASN A 39 -1.34 19.65 -1.24
CA ASN A 39 -0.90 20.99 -0.84
C ASN A 39 0.46 21.37 -1.44
N THR A 40 1.37 20.38 -1.61
CA THR A 40 2.67 20.55 -2.25
C THR A 40 3.08 19.33 -3.07
N PRO A 41 3.95 19.47 -4.09
CA PRO A 41 4.56 18.34 -4.78
C PRO A 41 5.39 17.43 -3.85
N ALA A 42 5.99 17.98 -2.81
CA ALA A 42 6.77 17.22 -1.81
C ALA A 42 5.86 16.26 -1.03
N THR A 43 4.69 16.72 -0.59
CA THR A 43 3.69 15.87 0.06
C THR A 43 3.28 14.70 -0.83
N ARG A 44 2.98 14.98 -2.11
CA ARG A 44 2.65 13.94 -3.08
C ARG A 44 3.78 12.92 -3.25
N THR A 45 5.03 13.38 -3.27
CA THR A 45 6.19 12.49 -3.40
C THR A 45 6.32 11.57 -2.19
N LEU A 46 6.18 12.09 -0.97
CA LEU A 46 6.18 11.29 0.25
C LEU A 46 5.00 10.29 0.28
N ALA A 47 3.80 10.74 -0.10
CA ALA A 47 2.65 9.87 -0.22
C ALA A 47 2.86 8.77 -1.28
N ALA A 48 3.50 9.09 -2.42
CA ALA A 48 3.80 8.12 -3.47
C ALA A 48 4.76 7.02 -3.01
N SER A 49 5.71 7.33 -2.15
CA SER A 49 6.64 6.33 -1.62
C SER A 49 6.03 5.47 -0.50
N ALA A 50 5.08 6.01 0.28
CA ALA A 50 4.62 5.38 1.51
C ALA A 50 3.17 4.89 1.48
N CYS A 51 2.30 5.48 0.64
CA CYS A 51 0.85 5.26 0.72
C CYS A 51 0.23 4.78 -0.60
N LEU A 52 0.62 5.41 -1.75
CA LEU A 52 -0.14 5.26 -2.99
C LEU A 52 -0.12 3.86 -3.58
N ASP A 53 0.82 2.99 -3.23
CA ASP A 53 0.81 1.60 -3.70
C ASP A 53 -0.41 0.81 -3.20
N CYS A 54 -0.91 1.10 -1.98
CA CYS A 54 -2.11 0.47 -1.45
C CYS A 54 -3.33 1.39 -1.49
N HIS A 55 -3.13 2.70 -1.34
CA HIS A 55 -4.20 3.68 -1.19
C HIS A 55 -4.45 4.52 -2.45
N SER A 56 -4.21 3.96 -3.64
CA SER A 56 -4.54 4.62 -4.92
C SER A 56 -4.75 3.61 -6.05
N ASN A 57 -5.19 4.12 -7.21
CA ASN A 57 -5.26 3.36 -8.44
C ASN A 57 -3.93 3.36 -9.22
N LEU A 58 -2.81 3.72 -8.56
CA LEU A 58 -1.47 3.86 -9.15
C LEU A 58 -0.48 2.84 -8.56
N THR A 59 -0.96 1.69 -8.14
CA THR A 59 -0.13 0.64 -7.53
C THR A 59 1.02 0.22 -8.45
N ARG A 60 2.22 0.22 -7.93
CA ARG A 60 3.37 -0.44 -8.56
C ARG A 60 3.28 -1.93 -8.23
N TRP A 61 3.34 -2.78 -9.25
CA TRP A 61 3.25 -4.23 -9.09
C TRP A 61 4.62 -4.87 -9.37
N PRO A 62 5.50 -5.01 -8.37
CA PRO A 62 6.80 -5.66 -8.55
C PRO A 62 6.65 -7.14 -8.90
N TRP A 63 7.70 -7.74 -9.47
CA TRP A 63 7.68 -9.13 -9.95
C TRP A 63 7.25 -10.16 -8.88
N TYR A 64 7.61 -9.94 -7.61
CA TYR A 64 7.28 -10.87 -6.51
C TYR A 64 5.77 -10.90 -6.19
N THR A 65 5.01 -9.90 -6.60
CA THR A 65 3.54 -9.88 -6.46
C THR A 65 2.83 -10.87 -7.38
N ASN A 66 3.58 -11.58 -8.25
CA ASN A 66 3.09 -12.71 -9.05
C ASN A 66 3.30 -14.07 -8.38
N ILE A 67 3.97 -14.11 -7.21
CA ILE A 67 4.37 -15.35 -6.56
C ILE A 67 3.54 -15.57 -5.30
N ALA A 68 2.75 -16.66 -5.28
CA ALA A 68 2.00 -17.05 -4.08
C ALA A 68 2.95 -17.55 -2.97
N PRO A 69 2.70 -17.23 -1.69
CA PRO A 69 1.53 -16.55 -1.16
C PRO A 69 1.65 -15.01 -1.13
N ILE A 70 2.76 -14.42 -1.59
CA ILE A 70 2.98 -12.97 -1.56
C ILE A 70 1.93 -12.25 -2.43
N SER A 71 1.59 -12.82 -3.59
CA SER A 71 0.53 -12.29 -4.46
C SER A 71 -0.80 -12.10 -3.71
N TRP A 72 -1.14 -13.04 -2.84
CA TRP A 72 -2.38 -12.99 -2.06
C TRP A 72 -2.37 -11.85 -1.03
N LEU A 73 -1.25 -11.70 -0.32
CA LEU A 73 -1.08 -10.64 0.67
C LEU A 73 -1.10 -9.27 0.01
N THR A 74 -0.31 -9.07 -1.05
CA THR A 74 -0.21 -7.76 -1.71
C THR A 74 -1.53 -7.34 -2.34
N THR A 75 -2.26 -8.26 -2.96
CA THR A 75 -3.57 -7.94 -3.55
C THR A 75 -4.56 -7.58 -2.47
N ARG A 76 -4.62 -8.34 -1.37
CA ARG A 76 -5.47 -8.02 -0.24
C ARG A 76 -5.14 -6.65 0.36
N ASP A 77 -3.86 -6.37 0.61
CA ASP A 77 -3.43 -5.08 1.15
C ASP A 77 -3.85 -3.91 0.24
N VAL A 78 -3.81 -4.10 -1.09
CA VAL A 78 -4.26 -3.09 -2.07
C VAL A 78 -5.79 -2.97 -2.07
N GLU A 79 -6.53 -4.08 -2.05
CA GLU A 79 -8.00 -4.08 -2.01
C GLU A 79 -8.51 -3.41 -0.73
N ASP A 80 -7.99 -3.81 0.44
CA ASP A 80 -8.36 -3.24 1.74
C ASP A 80 -7.94 -1.75 1.82
N GLY A 81 -6.74 -1.42 1.34
CA GLY A 81 -6.25 -0.05 1.31
C GLY A 81 -7.13 0.88 0.47
N ARG A 82 -7.50 0.45 -0.76
CA ARG A 82 -8.40 1.21 -1.64
C ARG A 82 -9.82 1.32 -1.09
N ALA A 83 -10.30 0.32 -0.37
CA ALA A 83 -11.62 0.35 0.26
C ALA A 83 -11.67 1.41 1.37
N THR A 84 -10.67 1.41 2.25
CA THR A 84 -10.59 2.31 3.40
C THR A 84 -10.29 3.75 3.00
N LEU A 85 -9.29 3.95 2.12
CA LEU A 85 -8.85 5.26 1.66
C LEU A 85 -8.28 5.15 0.24
N ASN A 86 -8.81 5.92 -0.72
CA ASN A 86 -8.32 5.91 -2.10
C ASN A 86 -8.09 7.34 -2.61
N PHE A 87 -6.83 7.76 -2.63
CA PHE A 87 -6.43 9.08 -3.13
C PHE A 87 -6.67 9.29 -4.64
N SER A 88 -6.98 8.25 -5.40
CA SER A 88 -7.34 8.34 -6.83
C SER A 88 -8.84 8.42 -7.09
N GLU A 89 -9.67 8.29 -6.05
CA GLU A 89 -11.14 8.35 -6.10
C GLU A 89 -11.67 9.34 -5.06
N TRP A 90 -11.11 10.54 -5.05
CA TRP A 90 -11.36 11.56 -4.04
C TRP A 90 -12.74 12.19 -4.09
N GLN A 91 -13.43 12.07 -5.24
CA GLN A 91 -14.80 12.55 -5.43
C GLN A 91 -15.85 11.79 -4.60
N ARG A 92 -15.50 10.64 -4.00
CA ARG A 92 -16.38 9.87 -3.12
C ARG A 92 -15.98 10.02 -1.65
N PRO A 93 -16.92 9.87 -0.71
CA PRO A 93 -16.57 9.74 0.71
C PRO A 93 -15.57 8.61 0.92
N GLN A 94 -14.62 8.81 1.82
CA GLN A 94 -13.67 7.77 2.24
C GLN A 94 -14.18 7.12 3.53
N GLU A 95 -13.77 5.87 3.79
CA GLU A 95 -14.11 5.19 5.04
C GLU A 95 -13.30 5.75 6.21
N ALA A 96 -11.97 5.93 6.01
CA ALA A 96 -11.11 6.55 7.01
C ALA A 96 -11.36 8.06 7.10
N ASP A 97 -11.32 8.60 8.31
CA ASP A 97 -11.32 10.05 8.54
C ASP A 97 -9.90 10.62 8.64
N LEU A 98 -9.80 11.97 8.61
CA LEU A 98 -8.51 12.64 8.67
C LEU A 98 -7.73 12.34 9.95
N GLN A 99 -8.42 12.27 11.09
CA GLN A 99 -7.74 12.06 12.37
C GLN A 99 -7.13 10.65 12.43
N GLU A 100 -7.86 9.66 11.97
CA GLU A 100 -7.39 8.27 11.88
C GLU A 100 -6.16 8.15 10.98
N VAL A 101 -6.19 8.79 9.80
CA VAL A 101 -5.05 8.80 8.87
C VAL A 101 -3.82 9.47 9.50
N VAL A 102 -4.00 10.59 10.17
CA VAL A 102 -2.91 11.33 10.83
C VAL A 102 -2.33 10.49 11.98
N ASP A 103 -3.16 9.88 12.80
CA ASP A 103 -2.71 9.10 13.96
C ASP A 103 -1.94 7.85 13.52
N VAL A 104 -2.42 7.12 12.53
CA VAL A 104 -1.72 5.91 12.04
C VAL A 104 -0.36 6.23 11.40
N ILE A 105 -0.21 7.41 10.78
CA ILE A 105 1.08 7.89 10.27
C ILE A 105 2.01 8.23 11.44
N ARG A 106 1.53 8.97 12.44
CA ARG A 106 2.28 9.39 13.63
C ARG A 106 2.78 8.20 14.43
N GLU A 107 1.93 7.22 14.65
CA GLU A 107 2.22 6.00 15.42
C GLU A 107 3.09 4.99 14.67
N LYS A 108 3.49 5.29 13.43
CA LYS A 108 4.28 4.40 12.55
C LYS A 108 3.54 3.10 12.19
N GLY A 109 2.21 3.10 12.29
CA GLY A 109 1.35 1.99 11.84
C GLY A 109 1.35 1.86 10.32
N MET A 110 1.44 2.99 9.61
CA MET A 110 1.57 3.05 8.15
C MET A 110 2.88 3.75 7.72
N PRO A 111 3.54 3.26 6.65
CA PRO A 111 3.32 1.99 5.95
C PRO A 111 3.61 0.78 6.84
N PRO A 112 2.96 -0.38 6.60
CA PRO A 112 3.14 -1.56 7.44
C PRO A 112 4.57 -2.11 7.38
N LEU A 113 5.00 -2.81 8.44
CA LEU A 113 6.38 -3.26 8.59
C LEU A 113 6.85 -4.12 7.40
N GLN A 114 6.03 -5.07 6.93
CA GLN A 114 6.37 -5.94 5.81
C GLN A 114 6.64 -5.14 4.53
N PHE A 115 5.89 -4.07 4.27
CA PHE A 115 6.11 -3.18 3.14
C PHE A 115 7.45 -2.44 3.27
N ARG A 116 7.72 -1.85 4.45
CA ARG A 116 8.98 -1.12 4.72
C ARG A 116 10.22 -2.00 4.65
N LEU A 117 10.11 -3.31 4.88
CA LEU A 117 11.26 -4.22 4.80
C LEU A 117 11.78 -4.36 3.37
N ILE A 118 10.89 -4.34 2.39
CA ILE A 118 11.22 -4.57 0.97
C ILE A 118 11.22 -3.29 0.13
N HIS A 119 10.65 -2.17 0.64
CA HIS A 119 10.63 -0.87 -0.03
C HIS A 119 11.45 0.15 0.79
N ALA A 120 12.67 0.40 0.36
CA ALA A 120 13.56 1.33 1.06
C ALA A 120 13.05 2.77 1.04
N ASP A 121 12.38 3.17 -0.04
CA ASP A 121 11.76 4.48 -0.23
C ASP A 121 10.55 4.73 0.69
N ALA A 122 9.93 3.69 1.22
CA ALA A 122 8.85 3.78 2.19
C ALA A 122 9.30 3.90 3.65
N ARG A 123 10.62 3.90 3.89
CA ARG A 123 11.21 4.06 5.23
C ARG A 123 11.37 5.53 5.58
N LEU A 124 10.26 6.19 5.83
CA LEU A 124 10.26 7.61 6.17
C LEU A 124 11.06 7.87 7.46
N THR A 125 11.92 8.89 7.43
CA THR A 125 12.52 9.50 8.61
C THR A 125 11.42 10.17 9.46
N ASP A 126 11.73 10.48 10.72
CA ASP A 126 10.76 11.18 11.57
C ASP A 126 10.39 12.57 11.01
N THR A 127 11.35 13.26 10.36
CA THR A 127 11.09 14.53 9.67
C THR A 127 10.17 14.37 8.47
N GLU A 128 10.41 13.38 7.60
CA GLU A 128 9.55 13.10 6.44
C GLU A 128 8.15 12.66 6.87
N ARG A 129 8.05 11.89 7.95
CA ARG A 129 6.79 11.48 8.54
C ARG A 129 5.97 12.68 9.02
N GLN A 130 6.60 13.59 9.74
CA GLN A 130 5.95 14.83 10.18
C GLN A 130 5.54 15.71 8.99
N GLN A 131 6.37 15.81 7.96
CA GLN A 131 6.03 16.53 6.73
C GLN A 131 4.84 15.90 6.01
N LEU A 132 4.78 14.57 5.94
CA LEU A 132 3.66 13.84 5.36
C LEU A 132 2.38 14.04 6.16
N GLU A 133 2.43 13.96 7.50
CA GLU A 133 1.31 14.19 8.42
C GLU A 133 0.71 15.58 8.20
N VAL A 134 1.53 16.63 8.25
CA VAL A 134 1.10 18.02 8.01
C VAL A 134 0.57 18.19 6.59
N GLY A 135 1.30 17.67 5.60
CA GLY A 135 0.93 17.79 4.20
C GLY A 135 -0.40 17.11 3.84
N ILE A 136 -0.67 15.92 4.39
CA ILE A 136 -1.97 15.24 4.22
C ILE A 136 -3.07 16.03 4.92
N SER A 137 -2.82 16.50 6.14
CA SER A 137 -3.80 17.30 6.89
C SER A 137 -4.20 18.57 6.14
N ASP A 138 -3.24 19.27 5.58
CA ASP A 138 -3.50 20.49 4.80
C ASP A 138 -4.22 20.19 3.48
N SER A 139 -3.80 19.13 2.77
CA SER A 139 -4.45 18.68 1.54
C SER A 139 -5.92 18.33 1.78
N TRP A 140 -6.18 17.55 2.80
CA TRP A 140 -7.54 17.12 3.18
C TRP A 140 -8.45 18.27 3.54
N LYS A 141 -7.95 19.23 4.34
CA LYS A 141 -8.73 20.41 4.74
C LYS A 141 -9.05 21.35 3.58
N SER A 142 -8.13 21.44 2.61
CA SER A 142 -8.32 22.29 1.44
C SER A 142 -9.15 21.65 0.34
N ASP A 143 -9.18 20.32 0.28
CA ASP A 143 -9.89 19.51 -0.72
C ASP A 143 -10.50 18.30 0.00
N PRO A 144 -11.63 18.46 0.73
CA PRO A 144 -12.26 17.34 1.46
C PRO A 144 -12.80 16.29 0.50
N PRO A 145 -12.74 14.98 0.87
CA PRO A 145 -13.28 13.93 0.02
C PRO A 145 -14.80 14.04 -0.14
N GLY A 146 -15.31 13.74 -1.32
CA GLY A 146 -16.74 13.83 -1.63
C GLY A 146 -17.26 15.24 -1.83
N SER A 147 -16.37 16.24 -2.00
CA SER A 147 -16.72 17.65 -2.25
C SER A 147 -16.96 17.94 -3.73
#